data_73a3b226e61d5b981c9bb947d99ab3b3
#
_entry.id   73a3b226e61d5b981c9bb947d99ab3b3
#
_cell.length_a   1.000
_cell.length_b   1.000
_cell.length_c   1.000
_cell.angle_alpha   90.00
_cell.angle_beta   90.00
_cell.angle_gamma   90.00
#
_symmetry.space_group_name_H-M   'P 1'
#
loop_
_entity.id
_entity.type
_entity.pdbx_description
1 polymer ?
#
loop_
_entity_poly.entity_id
_entity_poly.type
_entity_poly.pdbx_seq_one_letter_code
_entity_poly.pdbx_strand_id
1 'polypeptide(L)'
;MRPIVALALMLVLLSVGCGKKGDPRAPELATPRVIQNLTATQTPDGVALTWSRPTEYVDGRALTDLVSFAIFRKEISPTCVDCPVPYRPLTTVNVEDQERFVRQKQYRYVDEEVQDKMTYRYRVSSQLRDGSLSEPSNEVEITRGP
;
A
#
# COMPACT_ATOMS: atom_id res chain seq x y z
N MET A 1 -0.13 47.22 -47.09
CA MET A 1 -1.28 46.56 -46.44
C MET A 1 -1.15 45.02 -46.27
N ARG A 2 -0.34 44.33 -47.07
CA ARG A 2 -0.15 42.86 -46.98
C ARG A 2 0.65 42.36 -45.74
N PRO A 3 1.69 43.04 -45.20
CA PRO A 3 2.45 42.49 -44.06
C PRO A 3 1.71 42.58 -42.73
N ILE A 4 0.82 43.58 -42.55
CA ILE A 4 0.09 43.79 -41.27
C ILE A 4 -0.98 42.69 -41.08
N VAL A 5 -1.64 42.25 -42.19
CA VAL A 5 -2.64 41.19 -42.12
C VAL A 5 -2.00 39.84 -41.82
N ALA A 6 -0.81 39.56 -42.35
CA ALA A 6 -0.05 38.35 -42.06
C ALA A 6 0.40 38.28 -40.60
N LEU A 7 0.82 39.40 -40.03
CA LEU A 7 1.24 39.50 -38.62
C LEU A 7 0.04 39.31 -37.65
N ALA A 8 -1.12 39.88 -38.00
CA ALA A 8 -2.35 39.72 -37.21
C ALA A 8 -2.86 38.27 -37.25
N LEU A 9 -2.74 37.55 -38.35
CA LEU A 9 -3.13 36.16 -38.50
C LEU A 9 -2.20 35.22 -37.70
N MET A 10 -0.90 35.54 -37.61
CA MET A 10 0.07 34.77 -36.86
C MET A 10 -0.10 34.92 -35.32
N LEU A 11 -0.60 36.08 -34.86
CA LEU A 11 -0.83 36.33 -33.43
C LEU A 11 -2.08 35.59 -32.91
N VAL A 12 -3.06 35.30 -33.73
CA VAL A 12 -4.30 34.59 -33.34
C VAL A 12 -4.06 33.08 -33.18
N LEU A 13 -3.01 32.51 -33.81
CA LEU A 13 -2.68 31.09 -33.69
C LEU A 13 -1.94 30.70 -32.41
N LEU A 14 -1.49 31.68 -31.60
CA LEU A 14 -0.74 31.45 -30.34
C LEU A 14 -1.62 31.36 -29.10
N SER A 15 -2.93 31.48 -29.19
CA SER A 15 -3.86 31.54 -28.06
C SER A 15 -4.65 30.26 -27.76
N VAL A 16 -4.32 29.11 -28.37
CA VAL A 16 -5.01 27.84 -28.12
C VAL A 16 -4.13 26.93 -27.25
N GLY A 17 -3.80 27.41 -26.06
CA GLY A 17 -3.05 26.66 -25.07
C GLY A 17 -3.79 26.56 -23.72
N CYS A 18 -5.10 26.27 -23.72
CA CYS A 18 -5.78 25.87 -22.47
C CYS A 18 -5.52 24.40 -22.20
N GLY A 19 -4.40 24.10 -21.55
CA GLY A 19 -4.20 22.85 -20.88
C GLY A 19 -5.31 22.69 -19.81
N LYS A 20 -6.24 21.75 -20.02
CA LYS A 20 -7.25 21.41 -19.01
C LYS A 20 -6.51 20.78 -17.82
N LYS A 21 -6.19 21.58 -16.81
CA LYS A 21 -5.77 21.04 -15.51
C LYS A 21 -6.91 20.18 -14.98
N GLY A 22 -6.63 18.91 -14.66
CA GLY A 22 -7.58 18.08 -13.93
C GLY A 22 -7.96 18.76 -12.60
N ASP A 23 -9.14 18.43 -12.10
CA ASP A 23 -9.62 18.98 -10.82
C ASP A 23 -8.59 18.71 -9.70
N PRO A 24 -8.35 19.69 -8.81
CA PRO A 24 -7.49 19.51 -7.64
C PRO A 24 -8.01 18.32 -6.81
N ARG A 25 -7.12 17.40 -6.48
CA ARG A 25 -7.46 16.21 -5.71
C ARG A 25 -7.07 16.41 -4.25
N ALA A 26 -7.99 16.14 -3.35
CA ALA A 26 -7.67 16.10 -1.93
C ALA A 26 -6.65 14.96 -1.68
N PRO A 27 -5.54 15.21 -0.96
CA PRO A 27 -4.48 14.22 -0.74
C PRO A 27 -5.00 12.91 -0.12
N GLU A 28 -5.95 12.98 0.81
CA GLU A 28 -6.59 11.84 1.46
C GLU A 28 -7.36 10.92 0.50
N LEU A 29 -7.86 11.45 -0.62
CA LEU A 29 -8.54 10.67 -1.65
C LEU A 29 -7.57 9.99 -2.62
N ALA A 30 -6.29 10.37 -2.58
CA ALA A 30 -5.22 9.78 -3.38
C ALA A 30 -4.58 8.55 -2.74
N THR A 31 -5.11 8.07 -1.59
CA THR A 31 -4.61 6.89 -0.90
C THR A 31 -5.30 5.61 -1.37
N PRO A 32 -4.61 4.45 -1.38
CA PRO A 32 -5.25 3.17 -1.65
C PRO A 32 -6.33 2.83 -0.62
N ARG A 33 -7.34 2.09 -1.02
CA ARG A 33 -8.29 1.50 -0.06
C ARG A 33 -7.54 0.61 0.94
N VAL A 34 -8.01 0.62 2.17
CA VAL A 34 -7.43 -0.15 3.27
C VAL A 34 -7.59 -1.66 3.01
N ILE A 35 -6.56 -2.43 3.25
CA ILE A 35 -6.60 -3.89 3.24
C ILE A 35 -7.41 -4.35 4.46
N GLN A 36 -8.47 -5.16 4.24
CA GLN A 36 -9.39 -5.59 5.30
C GLN A 36 -9.40 -7.11 5.49
N ASN A 37 -8.59 -7.84 4.75
CA ASN A 37 -8.56 -9.28 4.73
C ASN A 37 -7.18 -9.87 5.05
N LEU A 38 -6.37 -9.15 5.82
CA LEU A 38 -5.14 -9.71 6.36
C LEU A 38 -5.49 -10.87 7.30
N THR A 39 -4.79 -11.99 7.11
CA THR A 39 -4.87 -13.17 7.98
C THR A 39 -3.48 -13.60 8.40
N ALA A 40 -3.37 -14.26 9.56
CA ALA A 40 -2.15 -14.86 10.07
C ALA A 40 -2.41 -16.32 10.40
N THR A 41 -1.49 -17.20 10.00
CA THR A 41 -1.59 -18.65 10.24
C THR A 41 -0.25 -19.19 10.71
N GLN A 42 -0.24 -20.02 11.73
CA GLN A 42 0.94 -20.71 12.17
C GLN A 42 1.36 -21.78 11.17
N THR A 43 2.65 -21.79 10.83
CA THR A 43 3.25 -22.79 9.94
C THR A 43 4.49 -23.39 10.63
N PRO A 44 5.02 -24.53 10.16
CA PRO A 44 6.27 -25.09 10.70
C PRO A 44 7.42 -24.07 10.67
N ASP A 45 7.50 -23.24 9.62
CA ASP A 45 8.59 -22.29 9.38
C ASP A 45 8.38 -20.94 10.10
N GLY A 46 7.20 -20.67 10.68
CA GLY A 46 6.91 -19.39 11.31
C GLY A 46 5.45 -18.97 11.25
N VAL A 47 5.19 -17.69 11.06
CA VAL A 47 3.84 -17.13 10.88
C VAL A 47 3.64 -16.68 9.44
N ALA A 48 2.71 -17.33 8.74
CA ALA A 48 2.33 -16.95 7.40
C ALA A 48 1.25 -15.86 7.43
N LEU A 49 1.53 -14.74 6.81
CA LEU A 49 0.61 -13.65 6.56
C LEU A 49 0.07 -13.75 5.14
N THR A 50 -1.23 -13.55 4.95
CA THR A 50 -1.87 -13.51 3.63
C THR A 50 -2.85 -12.35 3.55
N TRP A 51 -2.88 -11.66 2.40
CA TRP A 51 -3.79 -10.54 2.14
C TRP A 51 -4.06 -10.40 0.65
N SER A 52 -5.09 -9.66 0.29
CA SER A 52 -5.37 -9.31 -1.09
C SER A 52 -4.96 -7.87 -1.38
N ARG A 53 -4.55 -7.63 -2.62
CA ARG A 53 -4.22 -6.30 -3.13
C ARG A 53 -5.49 -5.45 -3.24
N PRO A 54 -5.49 -4.18 -2.79
CA PRO A 54 -6.53 -3.24 -3.14
C PRO A 54 -6.46 -2.92 -4.65
N THR A 55 -7.62 -2.75 -5.27
CA THR A 55 -7.75 -2.45 -6.71
C THR A 55 -8.11 -1.01 -6.98
N GLU A 56 -8.46 -0.26 -5.94
CA GLU A 56 -8.97 1.11 -6.03
C GLU A 56 -8.35 2.02 -4.99
N TYR A 57 -8.32 3.30 -5.32
CA TYR A 57 -8.15 4.37 -4.33
C TYR A 57 -9.43 4.58 -3.52
N VAL A 58 -9.33 5.36 -2.44
CA VAL A 58 -10.48 5.72 -1.59
C VAL A 58 -11.59 6.40 -2.40
N ASP A 59 -11.25 7.17 -3.45
CA ASP A 59 -12.22 7.82 -4.34
C ASP A 59 -12.85 6.91 -5.41
N GLY A 60 -12.55 5.61 -5.39
CA GLY A 60 -13.11 4.60 -6.30
C GLY A 60 -12.41 4.50 -7.67
N ARG A 61 -11.35 5.28 -7.93
CA ARG A 61 -10.56 5.13 -9.16
C ARG A 61 -9.66 3.91 -9.09
N ALA A 62 -9.36 3.32 -10.25
CA ALA A 62 -8.46 2.17 -10.35
C ALA A 62 -7.05 2.51 -9.82
N LEU A 63 -6.51 1.65 -8.94
CA LEU A 63 -5.18 1.79 -8.36
C LEU A 63 -4.12 1.31 -9.36
N THR A 64 -3.22 2.22 -9.78
CA THR A 64 -2.26 1.98 -10.87
C THR A 64 -0.80 2.13 -10.47
N ASP A 65 -0.51 2.71 -9.31
CA ASP A 65 0.83 3.07 -8.86
C ASP A 65 1.25 2.36 -7.55
N LEU A 66 0.57 1.28 -7.20
CA LEU A 66 0.95 0.40 -6.10
C LEU A 66 2.26 -0.33 -6.45
N VAL A 67 3.27 -0.21 -5.60
CA VAL A 67 4.59 -0.83 -5.84
C VAL A 67 4.95 -1.90 -4.81
N SER A 68 4.48 -1.76 -3.56
CA SER A 68 4.84 -2.69 -2.49
C SER A 68 3.84 -2.65 -1.35
N PHE A 69 4.05 -3.54 -0.38
CA PHE A 69 3.36 -3.58 0.89
C PHE A 69 4.38 -3.51 2.02
N ALA A 70 4.19 -2.57 2.94
CA ALA A 70 4.97 -2.48 4.16
C ALA A 70 4.29 -3.30 5.26
N ILE A 71 5.03 -4.24 5.85
CA ILE A 71 4.55 -5.09 6.94
C ILE A 71 5.10 -4.57 8.25
N PHE A 72 4.22 -4.42 9.24
CA PHE A 72 4.56 -3.98 10.58
C PHE A 72 4.24 -5.08 11.58
N ARG A 73 5.14 -5.26 12.54
CA ARG A 73 5.02 -6.26 13.61
C ARG A 73 5.11 -5.59 14.99
N LYS A 74 4.35 -6.12 15.93
CA LYS A 74 4.41 -5.82 17.35
C LYS A 74 4.57 -7.13 18.09
N GLU A 75 5.54 -7.18 19.01
CA GLU A 75 5.84 -8.36 19.83
C GLU A 75 5.32 -8.16 21.24
N ILE A 76 4.54 -9.09 21.74
CA ILE A 76 3.94 -9.05 23.07
C ILE A 76 4.50 -10.20 23.89
N SER A 77 5.26 -9.86 24.93
CA SER A 77 5.82 -10.85 25.85
C SER A 77 4.73 -11.45 26.74
N PRO A 78 4.76 -12.77 27.00
CA PRO A 78 3.84 -13.40 27.94
C PRO A 78 3.99 -12.87 29.37
N THR A 79 5.14 -12.28 29.69
CA THR A 79 5.42 -11.69 31.03
C THR A 79 4.86 -10.26 31.16
N CYS A 80 4.47 -9.62 30.08
CA CYS A 80 3.89 -8.28 30.08
C CYS A 80 2.92 -8.07 28.92
N VAL A 81 1.73 -8.62 29.02
CA VAL A 81 0.70 -8.57 27.97
C VAL A 81 0.19 -7.14 27.71
N ASP A 82 0.11 -6.32 28.76
CA ASP A 82 -0.41 -4.94 28.69
C ASP A 82 0.68 -3.88 28.52
N CYS A 83 1.94 -4.29 28.31
CA CYS A 83 3.01 -3.34 28.06
C CYS A 83 2.77 -2.56 26.76
N PRO A 84 2.94 -1.23 26.75
CA PRO A 84 2.79 -0.41 25.55
C PRO A 84 3.96 -0.66 24.60
N VAL A 85 3.80 -1.58 23.65
CA VAL A 85 4.81 -1.90 22.64
C VAL A 85 4.39 -1.28 21.31
N PRO A 86 5.25 -0.48 20.66
CA PRO A 86 4.94 0.10 19.36
C PRO A 86 5.05 -0.94 18.23
N TYR A 87 4.32 -0.69 17.12
CA TYR A 87 4.59 -1.37 15.87
C TYR A 87 5.96 -0.97 15.31
N ARG A 88 6.69 -1.94 14.79
CA ARG A 88 7.98 -1.74 14.11
C ARG A 88 7.88 -2.25 12.67
N PRO A 89 8.53 -1.57 11.71
CA PRO A 89 8.67 -2.12 10.36
C PRO A 89 9.35 -3.50 10.42
N LEU A 90 8.76 -4.49 9.77
CA LEU A 90 9.32 -5.83 9.64
C LEU A 90 10.00 -5.99 8.29
N THR A 91 9.26 -5.78 7.22
CA THR A 91 9.76 -5.94 5.86
C THR A 91 8.86 -5.22 4.84
N THR A 92 9.31 -5.22 3.59
CA THR A 92 8.54 -4.74 2.43
C THR A 92 8.43 -5.88 1.40
N VAL A 93 7.22 -6.10 0.89
CA VAL A 93 6.92 -7.10 -0.14
C VAL A 93 6.60 -6.36 -1.45
N ASN A 94 7.40 -6.56 -2.48
CA ASN A 94 7.19 -5.92 -3.79
C ASN A 94 6.05 -6.59 -4.55
N VAL A 95 5.24 -5.80 -5.21
CA VAL A 95 4.12 -6.29 -6.04
C VAL A 95 4.63 -7.15 -7.20
N GLU A 96 5.68 -6.69 -7.91
CA GLU A 96 6.24 -7.38 -9.08
C GLU A 96 6.80 -8.76 -8.77
N ASP A 97 7.38 -8.96 -7.58
CA ASP A 97 8.02 -10.22 -7.21
C ASP A 97 7.01 -11.36 -7.05
N GLN A 98 5.77 -11.04 -6.67
CA GLN A 98 4.73 -12.03 -6.43
C GLN A 98 3.71 -12.16 -7.56
N GLU A 99 3.46 -11.11 -8.34
CA GLU A 99 2.47 -11.16 -9.44
C GLU A 99 2.85 -12.15 -10.55
N ARG A 100 4.13 -12.50 -10.71
CA ARG A 100 4.59 -13.50 -11.67
C ARG A 100 4.14 -14.93 -11.34
N PHE A 101 3.77 -15.20 -10.09
CA PHE A 101 3.50 -16.55 -9.59
C PHE A 101 2.05 -16.77 -9.13
N VAL A 102 1.22 -15.73 -9.04
CA VAL A 102 -0.08 -15.85 -8.38
C VAL A 102 -1.21 -15.52 -9.36
N ARG A 103 -1.93 -16.56 -9.82
CA ARG A 103 -3.20 -16.42 -10.56
C ARG A 103 -4.32 -15.74 -9.76
N GLN A 104 -4.23 -15.78 -8.44
CA GLN A 104 -5.12 -15.09 -7.51
C GLN A 104 -4.31 -13.96 -6.88
N LYS A 105 -4.75 -12.74 -6.98
CA LYS A 105 -4.14 -11.49 -6.47
C LYS A 105 -3.96 -11.49 -4.93
N GLN A 106 -3.50 -12.60 -4.36
CA GLN A 106 -3.17 -12.79 -2.95
C GLN A 106 -1.67 -12.76 -2.75
N TYR A 107 -1.24 -12.01 -1.77
CA TYR A 107 0.13 -11.87 -1.33
C TYR A 107 0.36 -12.72 -0.10
N ARG A 108 1.57 -13.23 0.04
CA ARG A 108 1.98 -14.04 1.17
C ARG A 108 3.38 -13.64 1.63
N TYR A 109 3.55 -13.57 2.94
CA TYR A 109 4.85 -13.42 3.59
C TYR A 109 4.91 -14.38 4.77
N VAL A 110 6.07 -14.98 5.03
CA VAL A 110 6.31 -15.82 6.22
C VAL A 110 7.32 -15.11 7.11
N ASP A 111 6.91 -14.81 8.33
CA ASP A 111 7.79 -14.32 9.38
C ASP A 111 8.42 -15.53 10.09
N GLU A 112 9.69 -15.81 9.78
CA GLU A 112 10.45 -16.91 10.33
C GLU A 112 11.14 -16.52 11.65
N GLU A 113 11.19 -15.22 11.96
CA GLU A 113 11.83 -14.68 13.17
C GLU A 113 10.86 -14.62 14.36
N VAL A 114 10.08 -15.67 14.56
CA VAL A 114 9.10 -15.76 15.65
C VAL A 114 9.53 -16.80 16.68
N GLN A 115 9.29 -16.48 17.96
CA GLN A 115 9.66 -17.33 19.11
C GLN A 115 8.41 -17.98 19.70
N ASP A 116 8.58 -19.20 20.21
CA ASP A 116 7.50 -19.92 20.91
C ASP A 116 7.00 -19.15 22.12
N LYS A 117 5.70 -19.26 22.38
CA LYS A 117 4.98 -18.58 23.49
C LYS A 117 4.89 -17.06 23.39
N MET A 118 5.48 -16.45 22.37
CA MET A 118 5.33 -15.02 22.08
C MET A 118 4.05 -14.77 21.30
N THR A 119 3.39 -13.65 21.57
CA THR A 119 2.25 -13.17 20.80
C THR A 119 2.70 -12.07 19.87
N TYR A 120 2.28 -12.17 18.62
CA TYR A 120 2.60 -11.22 17.56
C TYR A 120 1.33 -10.58 17.02
N ARG A 121 1.39 -9.27 16.77
CA ARG A 121 0.37 -8.56 16.04
C ARG A 121 0.96 -7.99 14.76
N TYR A 122 0.22 -8.11 13.69
CA TYR A 122 0.66 -7.65 12.36
C TYR A 122 -0.35 -6.69 11.75
N ARG A 123 0.17 -5.77 10.96
CA ARG A 123 -0.56 -4.88 10.08
C ARG A 123 0.19 -4.72 8.77
N VAL A 124 -0.53 -4.46 7.68
CA VAL A 124 0.03 -4.25 6.35
C VAL A 124 -0.50 -2.93 5.81
N SER A 125 0.37 -2.12 5.21
CA SER A 125 0.01 -0.92 4.48
C SER A 125 0.46 -1.02 3.03
N SER A 126 -0.38 -0.57 2.11
CA SER A 126 -0.03 -0.43 0.70
C SER A 126 0.90 0.76 0.51
N GLN A 127 1.96 0.60 -0.28
CA GLN A 127 2.90 1.66 -0.61
C GLN A 127 2.83 2.02 -2.10
N LEU A 128 2.66 3.30 -2.36
CA LEU A 128 2.64 3.86 -3.71
C LEU A 128 4.05 4.21 -4.20
N ARG A 129 4.16 4.46 -5.49
CA ARG A 129 5.44 4.82 -6.15
C ARG A 129 6.06 6.09 -5.60
N ASP A 130 5.29 7.04 -5.10
CA ASP A 130 5.77 8.26 -4.46
C ASP A 130 6.24 8.05 -3.01
N GLY A 131 6.14 6.82 -2.49
CA GLY A 131 6.51 6.46 -1.12
C GLY A 131 5.38 6.62 -0.10
N SER A 132 4.24 7.17 -0.48
CA SER A 132 3.10 7.31 0.43
C SER A 132 2.53 5.94 0.83
N LEU A 133 2.02 5.83 2.05
CA LEU A 133 1.39 4.62 2.60
C LEU A 133 -0.11 4.81 2.75
N SER A 134 -0.85 3.72 2.57
CA SER A 134 -2.25 3.66 2.99
C SER A 134 -2.37 3.63 4.51
N GLU A 135 -3.58 3.87 5.02
CA GLU A 135 -3.91 3.46 6.38
C GLU A 135 -3.60 1.97 6.58
N PRO A 136 -3.22 1.56 7.81
CA PRO A 136 -2.95 0.16 8.11
C PRO A 136 -4.18 -0.73 7.89
N SER A 137 -3.92 -1.99 7.53
CA SER A 137 -4.95 -3.04 7.42
C SER A 137 -5.65 -3.31 8.76
N ASN A 138 -6.64 -4.23 8.74
CA ASN A 138 -7.06 -4.90 9.97
C ASN A 138 -5.83 -5.48 10.69
N GLU A 139 -5.88 -5.46 12.01
CA GLU A 139 -4.89 -6.09 12.88
C GLU A 139 -5.17 -7.60 12.96
N VAL A 140 -4.14 -8.41 12.89
CA VAL A 140 -4.21 -9.83 13.19
C VAL A 140 -3.28 -10.17 14.33
N GLU A 141 -3.75 -11.01 15.26
CA GLU A 141 -2.98 -11.46 16.41
C GLU A 141 -2.80 -12.97 16.33
N ILE A 142 -1.61 -13.44 16.66
CA ILE A 142 -1.30 -14.85 16.75
C ILE A 142 -0.27 -15.11 17.86
N THR A 143 -0.53 -16.13 18.66
CA THR A 143 0.43 -16.62 19.64
C THR A 143 1.15 -17.84 19.06
N ARG A 144 2.47 -17.79 19.00
CA ARG A 144 3.28 -18.91 18.52
C ARG A 144 3.18 -20.07 19.53
N GLY A 145 2.66 -21.19 19.09
CA GLY A 145 2.69 -22.44 19.84
C GLY A 145 4.08 -23.10 19.81
N PRO A 146 4.30 -24.12 20.59
CA PRO A 146 5.51 -24.95 20.54
C PRO A 146 5.60 -25.74 19.21
#